data_3df62577a8c4dad03dbf12f3e7f54cc3
#
_entry.id   3df62577a8c4dad03dbf12f3e7f54cc3
#
_cell.length_a   1.000
_cell.length_b   1.000
_cell.length_c   1.000
_cell.angle_alpha   90.00
_cell.angle_beta   90.00
_cell.angle_gamma   90.00
#
_symmetry.space_group_name_H-M   'P 1'
#
loop_
_entity.id
_entity.type
_entity.pdbx_description
1 polymer ?
#
loop_
_entity_poly.entity_id
_entity_poly.type
_entity_poly.pdbx_seq_one_letter_code
_entity_poly.pdbx_strand_id
1 'polypeptide(L)'
;PYDQVYVRRSPGYQAQQNVAIEGEILFGGNYAMTSREERLSDLVNKAGGPTNYAYLRGAKLTRVANASEKKRMGDVIRLMSRQLGEAMIDSLGIRVEDTFTVGIDLEKALSNPKSNADLVLREGDVISIPKNTNTVTINGAVMVPNTVSYMKGKNVDYYLNQAGGCSDNARKSKKFIVYMNGQVTKVKGSGKKQIEPGCEIIVP
;
A
#
# COMPACT_ATOMS: atom_id res chain seq x y z
N PRO A 1 10.64 -29.75 -53.65
CA PRO A 1 9.53 -29.12 -52.96
C PRO A 1 10.04 -28.64 -51.58
N TYR A 2 10.36 -27.38 -51.49
CA TYR A 2 10.79 -26.77 -50.22
C TYR A 2 9.74 -25.72 -49.87
N ASP A 3 8.72 -26.11 -49.10
CA ASP A 3 7.68 -25.17 -48.67
C ASP A 3 8.20 -24.39 -47.47
N GLN A 4 8.14 -23.04 -47.56
CA GLN A 4 8.45 -22.14 -46.44
C GLN A 4 7.14 -21.70 -45.83
N VAL A 5 6.92 -22.02 -44.55
CA VAL A 5 5.76 -21.56 -43.75
C VAL A 5 6.13 -20.34 -42.95
N TYR A 6 5.51 -19.22 -43.25
CA TYR A 6 5.64 -17.99 -42.49
C TYR A 6 4.50 -17.85 -41.48
N VAL A 7 4.78 -17.98 -40.20
CA VAL A 7 3.83 -17.71 -39.14
C VAL A 7 3.91 -16.24 -38.73
N ARG A 8 2.90 -15.48 -39.03
CA ARG A 8 2.81 -14.05 -38.64
C ARG A 8 1.92 -13.93 -37.42
N ARG A 9 2.25 -12.98 -36.51
CA ARG A 9 1.33 -12.63 -35.42
C ARG A 9 0.04 -12.07 -36.01
N SER A 10 -1.10 -12.49 -35.47
CA SER A 10 -2.40 -11.89 -35.80
C SER A 10 -2.34 -10.39 -35.47
N PRO A 11 -2.87 -9.48 -36.32
CA PRO A 11 -2.94 -8.07 -36.03
C PRO A 11 -3.67 -7.73 -34.73
N GLY A 12 -4.58 -8.62 -34.27
CA GLY A 12 -5.31 -8.48 -33.01
C GLY A 12 -4.69 -9.28 -31.85
N TYR A 13 -3.50 -9.91 -32.02
CA TYR A 13 -2.89 -10.68 -30.93
C TYR A 13 -2.45 -9.75 -29.79
N GLN A 14 -3.03 -9.99 -28.64
CA GLN A 14 -2.62 -9.36 -27.39
C GLN A 14 -2.01 -10.44 -26.50
N ALA A 15 -0.81 -10.18 -25.97
CA ALA A 15 -0.23 -11.04 -24.96
C ALA A 15 -1.14 -11.05 -23.73
N GLN A 16 -1.32 -12.25 -23.17
CA GLN A 16 -2.05 -12.39 -21.92
C GLN A 16 -1.34 -11.59 -20.82
N GLN A 17 -2.09 -10.77 -20.11
CA GLN A 17 -1.64 -10.00 -18.97
C GLN A 17 -2.19 -10.66 -17.71
N ASN A 18 -1.36 -10.76 -16.69
CA ASN A 18 -1.72 -11.38 -15.43
C ASN A 18 -1.61 -10.36 -14.28
N VAL A 19 -2.49 -10.50 -13.32
CA VAL A 19 -2.53 -9.77 -12.06
C VAL A 19 -2.68 -10.76 -10.92
N ALA A 20 -2.26 -10.38 -9.72
CA ALA A 20 -2.38 -11.26 -8.56
C ALA A 20 -3.21 -10.60 -7.45
N ILE A 21 -3.85 -11.44 -6.65
CA ILE A 21 -4.53 -11.03 -5.43
C ILE A 21 -4.21 -12.01 -4.31
N GLU A 22 -3.89 -11.48 -3.14
CA GLU A 22 -3.43 -12.26 -1.98
C GLU A 22 -3.99 -11.74 -0.66
N GLY A 23 -3.85 -12.54 0.39
CA GLY A 23 -4.30 -12.23 1.74
C GLY A 23 -5.74 -12.66 2.01
N GLU A 24 -6.53 -11.82 2.63
CA GLU A 24 -7.90 -12.12 3.09
C GLU A 24 -8.93 -12.02 1.93
N ILE A 25 -8.82 -12.92 0.99
CA ILE A 25 -9.69 -13.11 -0.18
C ILE A 25 -10.06 -14.59 -0.30
N LEU A 26 -11.23 -14.91 -0.85
CA LEU A 26 -11.69 -16.31 -0.91
C LEU A 26 -10.81 -17.16 -1.82
N PHE A 27 -10.47 -16.68 -2.99
CA PHE A 27 -9.63 -17.39 -3.96
C PHE A 27 -8.42 -16.51 -4.35
N GLY A 28 -7.38 -16.56 -3.51
CA GLY A 28 -6.12 -15.87 -3.80
C GLY A 28 -5.36 -16.57 -4.94
N GLY A 29 -4.57 -15.79 -5.69
CA GLY A 29 -3.74 -16.31 -6.75
C GLY A 29 -3.57 -15.39 -7.94
N ASN A 30 -3.07 -15.95 -9.04
CA ASN A 30 -2.86 -15.23 -10.30
C ASN A 30 -4.09 -15.35 -11.20
N TYR A 31 -4.49 -14.21 -11.75
CA TYR A 31 -5.64 -14.09 -12.63
C TYR A 31 -5.24 -13.50 -13.98
N ALA A 32 -5.71 -14.11 -15.06
CA ALA A 32 -5.59 -13.51 -16.37
C ALA A 32 -6.55 -12.31 -16.50
N MET A 33 -6.04 -11.20 -16.98
CA MET A 33 -6.89 -10.06 -17.32
C MET A 33 -7.74 -10.37 -18.55
N THR A 34 -9.02 -10.12 -18.46
CA THR A 34 -9.96 -10.31 -19.58
C THR A 34 -10.07 -9.08 -20.47
N SER A 35 -9.73 -7.91 -19.94
CA SER A 35 -9.66 -6.66 -20.67
C SER A 35 -8.56 -5.74 -20.12
N ARG A 36 -8.13 -4.77 -20.92
CA ARG A 36 -7.18 -3.74 -20.47
C ARG A 36 -7.79 -2.70 -19.53
N GLU A 37 -9.10 -2.68 -19.40
CA GLU A 37 -9.84 -1.77 -18.53
C GLU A 37 -10.31 -2.46 -17.24
N GLU A 38 -9.80 -3.67 -16.98
CA GLU A 38 -10.14 -4.40 -15.77
C GLU A 38 -9.70 -3.63 -14.52
N ARG A 39 -10.57 -3.59 -13.52
CA ARG A 39 -10.43 -2.75 -12.34
C ARG A 39 -10.25 -3.57 -11.07
N LEU A 40 -9.94 -2.88 -9.97
CA LEU A 40 -9.82 -3.49 -8.64
C LEU A 40 -11.07 -4.30 -8.27
N SER A 41 -12.26 -3.72 -8.47
CA SER A 41 -13.54 -4.36 -8.16
C SER A 41 -13.77 -5.63 -8.98
N ASP A 42 -13.37 -5.64 -10.26
CA ASP A 42 -13.53 -6.79 -11.14
C ASP A 42 -12.67 -7.97 -10.66
N LEU A 43 -11.41 -7.70 -10.31
CA LEU A 43 -10.50 -8.75 -9.82
C LEU A 43 -10.95 -9.30 -8.47
N VAL A 44 -11.37 -8.45 -7.54
CA VAL A 44 -11.89 -8.89 -6.24
C VAL A 44 -13.13 -9.77 -6.42
N ASN A 45 -14.04 -9.41 -7.33
CA ASN A 45 -15.22 -10.22 -7.64
C ASN A 45 -14.85 -11.56 -8.28
N LYS A 46 -13.89 -11.60 -9.23
CA LYS A 46 -13.36 -12.84 -9.79
C LYS A 46 -12.75 -13.76 -8.72
N ALA A 47 -12.09 -13.17 -7.72
CA ALA A 47 -11.51 -13.89 -6.60
C ALA A 47 -12.52 -14.28 -5.51
N GLY A 48 -13.81 -14.16 -5.79
CA GLY A 48 -14.90 -14.56 -4.89
C GLY A 48 -15.23 -13.59 -3.77
N GLY A 49 -14.57 -12.44 -3.71
CA GLY A 49 -14.78 -11.43 -2.67
C GLY A 49 -13.89 -11.61 -1.43
N PRO A 50 -13.86 -10.58 -0.56
CA PRO A 50 -13.06 -10.60 0.66
C PRO A 50 -13.62 -11.57 1.69
N THR A 51 -12.74 -12.11 2.56
CA THR A 51 -13.16 -12.92 3.70
C THR A 51 -13.77 -12.06 4.81
N ASN A 52 -14.40 -12.69 5.80
CA ASN A 52 -14.94 -11.99 6.98
C ASN A 52 -13.86 -11.34 7.87
N TYR A 53 -12.59 -11.71 7.67
CA TYR A 53 -11.45 -11.16 8.40
C TYR A 53 -10.70 -10.07 7.63
N ALA A 54 -11.13 -9.79 6.41
CA ALA A 54 -10.46 -8.82 5.54
C ALA A 54 -10.55 -7.39 6.08
N TYR A 55 -9.44 -6.69 6.05
CA TYR A 55 -9.38 -5.27 6.35
C TYR A 55 -9.21 -4.46 5.05
N LEU A 56 -10.32 -4.09 4.41
CA LEU A 56 -10.34 -3.46 3.09
C LEU A 56 -9.61 -2.10 3.06
N ARG A 57 -9.68 -1.34 4.15
CA ARG A 57 -8.97 -0.04 4.28
C ARG A 57 -7.45 -0.19 4.34
N GLY A 58 -6.99 -1.36 4.76
CA GLY A 58 -5.57 -1.69 4.80
C GLY A 58 -5.04 -2.27 3.49
N ALA A 59 -5.90 -2.50 2.52
CA ALA A 59 -5.50 -3.07 1.24
C ALA A 59 -4.51 -2.16 0.51
N LYS A 60 -3.52 -2.75 -0.13
CA LYS A 60 -2.51 -2.07 -0.93
C LYS A 60 -2.38 -2.72 -2.29
N LEU A 61 -2.03 -1.91 -3.27
CA LEU A 61 -1.69 -2.34 -4.62
C LEU A 61 -0.18 -2.18 -4.80
N THR A 62 0.51 -3.25 -5.10
CA THR A 62 1.91 -3.22 -5.53
C THR A 62 1.95 -3.27 -7.05
N ARG A 63 2.63 -2.31 -7.65
CA ARG A 63 2.69 -2.12 -9.11
C ARG A 63 4.11 -2.16 -9.62
N VAL A 64 4.31 -2.82 -10.76
CA VAL A 64 5.62 -2.83 -11.43
C VAL A 64 5.88 -1.47 -12.05
N ALA A 65 7.04 -0.89 -11.72
CA ALA A 65 7.45 0.41 -12.23
C ALA A 65 7.91 0.31 -13.69
N ASN A 66 7.31 1.10 -14.56
CA ASN A 66 7.77 1.24 -15.94
C ASN A 66 9.05 2.10 -16.02
N ALA A 67 9.67 2.15 -17.21
CA ALA A 67 10.92 2.89 -17.40
C ALA A 67 10.82 4.38 -17.04
N SER A 68 9.70 5.03 -17.33
CA SER A 68 9.49 6.44 -17.02
C SER A 68 9.26 6.67 -15.52
N GLU A 69 8.58 5.76 -14.85
CA GLU A 69 8.37 5.79 -13.40
C GLU A 69 9.70 5.56 -12.66
N LYS A 70 10.52 4.58 -13.08
CA LYS A 70 11.86 4.34 -12.53
C LYS A 70 12.77 5.56 -12.70
N LYS A 71 12.76 6.19 -13.89
CA LYS A 71 13.54 7.40 -14.14
C LYS A 71 13.12 8.52 -13.19
N ARG A 72 11.82 8.77 -13.04
CA ARG A 72 11.29 9.78 -12.11
C ARG A 72 11.66 9.49 -10.67
N MET A 73 11.60 8.22 -10.22
CA MET A 73 12.05 7.82 -8.89
C MET A 73 13.55 8.12 -8.70
N GLY A 74 14.39 7.78 -9.69
CA GLY A 74 15.82 8.10 -9.67
C GLY A 74 16.09 9.60 -9.61
N ASP A 75 15.33 10.43 -10.33
CA ASP A 75 15.48 11.89 -10.29
C ASP A 75 15.10 12.46 -8.92
N VAL A 76 14.05 11.93 -8.28
CA VAL A 76 13.66 12.30 -6.90
C VAL A 76 14.75 11.92 -5.90
N ILE A 77 15.29 10.69 -5.99
CA ILE A 77 16.37 10.23 -5.11
C ILE A 77 17.61 11.13 -5.29
N ARG A 78 17.98 11.47 -6.53
CA ARG A 78 19.09 12.38 -6.83
C ARG A 78 18.87 13.79 -6.25
N LEU A 79 17.63 14.28 -6.29
CA LEU A 79 17.30 15.57 -5.67
C LEU A 79 17.40 15.48 -4.15
N MET A 80 16.94 14.41 -3.54
CA MET A 80 17.04 14.18 -2.09
C MET A 80 18.50 14.02 -1.65
N SER A 81 19.34 13.32 -2.41
CA SER A 81 20.77 13.16 -2.09
C SER A 81 21.53 14.49 -2.11
N ARG A 82 21.14 15.42 -2.98
CA ARG A 82 21.71 16.79 -2.98
C ARG A 82 21.33 17.58 -1.72
N GLN A 83 20.16 17.32 -1.14
CA GLN A 83 19.68 18.04 0.05
C GLN A 83 20.13 17.40 1.37
N LEU A 84 20.19 16.08 1.42
CA LEU A 84 20.43 15.29 2.63
C LEU A 84 21.83 14.67 2.68
N GLY A 85 22.54 14.63 1.57
CA GLY A 85 23.82 13.92 1.39
C GLY A 85 23.62 12.45 1.01
N GLU A 86 24.55 11.93 0.20
CA GLU A 86 24.50 10.54 -0.30
C GLU A 86 24.56 9.52 0.83
N ALA A 87 25.43 9.73 1.81
CA ALA A 87 25.56 8.84 2.97
C ALA A 87 24.27 8.67 3.76
N MET A 88 23.43 9.71 3.81
CA MET A 88 22.13 9.65 4.49
C MET A 88 21.10 8.86 3.66
N ILE A 89 21.09 9.04 2.35
CA ILE A 89 20.24 8.27 1.44
C ILE A 89 20.58 6.77 1.51
N ASP A 90 21.88 6.43 1.51
CA ASP A 90 22.34 5.05 1.64
C ASP A 90 21.97 4.45 3.01
N SER A 91 22.10 5.22 4.10
CA SER A 91 21.72 4.78 5.44
C SER A 91 20.21 4.54 5.58
N LEU A 92 19.39 5.28 4.83
CA LEU A 92 17.94 5.11 4.78
C LEU A 92 17.51 3.98 3.83
N GLY A 93 18.44 3.38 3.07
CA GLY A 93 18.16 2.30 2.13
C GLY A 93 17.25 2.71 0.96
N ILE A 94 17.18 4.03 0.65
CA ILE A 94 16.32 4.54 -0.42
C ILE A 94 16.96 4.22 -1.77
N ARG A 95 16.31 3.35 -2.53
CA ARG A 95 16.76 2.90 -3.86
C ARG A 95 15.62 2.95 -4.87
N VAL A 96 15.98 2.93 -6.15
CA VAL A 96 14.99 2.72 -7.22
C VAL A 96 14.61 1.25 -7.19
N GLU A 97 13.37 0.97 -6.84
CA GLU A 97 12.82 -0.38 -6.82
C GLU A 97 12.08 -0.70 -8.12
N ASP A 98 11.99 -1.98 -8.43
CA ASP A 98 11.23 -2.47 -9.59
C ASP A 98 9.73 -2.37 -9.40
N THR A 99 9.28 -2.27 -8.15
CA THR A 99 7.88 -2.14 -7.78
C THR A 99 7.66 -0.97 -6.82
N PHE A 100 6.46 -0.45 -6.79
CA PHE A 100 6.05 0.58 -5.83
C PHE A 100 4.63 0.35 -5.33
N THR A 101 4.37 0.80 -4.11
CA THR A 101 3.04 0.69 -3.51
C THR A 101 2.16 1.86 -3.92
N VAL A 102 0.97 1.56 -4.40
CA VAL A 102 -0.11 2.51 -4.64
C VAL A 102 -1.12 2.36 -3.50
N GLY A 103 -1.31 3.42 -2.71
CA GLY A 103 -2.36 3.45 -1.69
C GLY A 103 -3.73 3.46 -2.35
N ILE A 104 -4.52 2.44 -2.06
CA ILE A 104 -5.87 2.28 -2.60
C ILE A 104 -6.93 2.41 -1.49
N ASP A 105 -8.14 2.80 -1.87
CA ASP A 105 -9.33 2.73 -1.02
C ASP A 105 -10.24 1.63 -1.56
N LEU A 106 -9.91 0.38 -1.20
CA LEU A 106 -10.63 -0.78 -1.72
C LEU A 106 -12.08 -0.83 -1.25
N GLU A 107 -12.38 -0.32 -0.05
CA GLU A 107 -13.73 -0.23 0.47
C GLU A 107 -14.61 0.65 -0.43
N LYS A 108 -14.10 1.81 -0.85
CA LYS A 108 -14.82 2.70 -1.80
C LYS A 108 -14.87 2.13 -3.21
N ALA A 109 -13.81 1.47 -3.67
CA ALA A 109 -13.78 0.85 -4.98
C ALA A 109 -14.87 -0.22 -5.13
N LEU A 110 -15.06 -1.06 -4.10
CA LEU A 110 -16.09 -2.10 -4.06
C LEU A 110 -17.50 -1.53 -3.85
N SER A 111 -17.64 -0.48 -3.03
CA SER A 111 -18.95 0.17 -2.80
C SER A 111 -19.44 0.99 -3.99
N ASN A 112 -18.51 1.51 -4.80
CA ASN A 112 -18.82 2.32 -5.97
C ASN A 112 -17.93 1.95 -7.15
N PRO A 113 -18.21 0.82 -7.83
CA PRO A 113 -17.46 0.35 -8.99
C PRO A 113 -17.39 1.42 -10.09
N LYS A 114 -16.28 1.44 -10.82
CA LYS A 114 -15.98 2.42 -11.88
C LYS A 114 -15.79 3.86 -11.41
N SER A 115 -15.76 4.11 -10.09
CA SER A 115 -15.38 5.41 -9.54
C SER A 115 -13.87 5.66 -9.67
N ASN A 116 -13.43 6.88 -9.34
CA ASN A 116 -11.99 7.22 -9.32
C ASN A 116 -11.18 6.39 -8.29
N ALA A 117 -11.84 5.80 -7.27
CA ALA A 117 -11.21 4.90 -6.31
C ALA A 117 -10.97 3.50 -6.88
N ASP A 118 -11.76 3.11 -7.87
CA ASP A 118 -11.69 1.82 -8.54
C ASP A 118 -10.69 1.87 -9.71
N LEU A 119 -9.41 1.75 -9.37
CA LEU A 119 -8.31 1.90 -10.31
C LEU A 119 -8.29 0.79 -11.36
N VAL A 120 -7.87 1.16 -12.57
CA VAL A 120 -7.57 0.20 -13.64
C VAL A 120 -6.27 -0.53 -13.31
N LEU A 121 -6.31 -1.84 -13.44
CA LEU A 121 -5.17 -2.72 -13.20
C LEU A 121 -4.18 -2.69 -14.38
N ARG A 122 -2.94 -3.02 -14.07
CA ARG A 122 -1.87 -3.20 -15.06
C ARG A 122 -1.25 -4.59 -14.89
N GLU A 123 -0.63 -5.06 -15.95
CA GLU A 123 0.15 -6.29 -15.91
C GLU A 123 1.15 -6.30 -14.74
N GLY A 124 1.17 -7.39 -13.99
CA GLY A 124 2.04 -7.56 -12.83
C GLY A 124 1.56 -6.86 -11.56
N ASP A 125 0.38 -6.22 -11.56
CA ASP A 125 -0.21 -5.67 -10.34
C ASP A 125 -0.53 -6.78 -9.32
N VAL A 126 -0.23 -6.51 -8.05
CA VAL A 126 -0.54 -7.41 -6.93
C VAL A 126 -1.37 -6.64 -5.91
N ILE A 127 -2.60 -7.12 -5.67
CA ILE A 127 -3.46 -6.61 -4.59
C ILE A 127 -3.23 -7.46 -3.35
N SER A 128 -2.84 -6.83 -2.25
CA SER A 128 -2.69 -7.49 -0.95
C SER A 128 -3.75 -6.96 0.02
N ILE A 129 -4.58 -7.86 0.53
CA ILE A 129 -5.67 -7.55 1.48
C ILE A 129 -5.26 -8.10 2.84
N PRO A 130 -4.87 -7.26 3.82
CA PRO A 130 -4.45 -7.73 5.12
C PRO A 130 -5.63 -8.17 5.98
N LYS A 131 -5.31 -8.98 6.98
CA LYS A 131 -6.24 -9.32 8.05
C LYS A 131 -6.44 -8.14 9.00
N ASN A 132 -7.65 -7.97 9.52
CA ASN A 132 -7.91 -7.02 10.59
C ASN A 132 -7.27 -7.50 11.90
N THR A 133 -6.18 -6.88 12.32
CA THR A 133 -5.45 -7.23 13.54
C THR A 133 -6.07 -6.64 14.80
N ASN A 134 -6.94 -5.64 14.65
CA ASN A 134 -7.55 -4.90 15.74
C ASN A 134 -6.53 -4.38 16.79
N THR A 135 -5.35 -3.96 16.34
CA THR A 135 -4.26 -3.44 17.16
C THR A 135 -3.80 -2.07 16.67
N VAL A 136 -3.05 -1.35 17.49
CA VAL A 136 -2.32 -0.11 17.15
C VAL A 136 -0.90 -0.31 17.61
N THR A 137 0.06 -0.05 16.73
CA THR A 137 1.50 -0.10 17.03
C THR A 137 2.00 1.31 17.34
N ILE A 138 2.86 1.43 18.34
CA ILE A 138 3.46 2.70 18.76
C ILE A 138 4.97 2.57 18.67
N ASN A 139 5.59 3.42 17.85
CA ASN A 139 7.01 3.40 17.57
C ASN A 139 7.65 4.79 17.58
N GLY A 140 8.98 4.82 17.52
CA GLY A 140 9.80 6.02 17.51
C GLY A 140 10.20 6.48 18.89
N ALA A 141 10.25 7.79 19.13
CA ALA A 141 10.70 8.39 20.39
C ALA A 141 9.65 8.28 21.51
N VAL A 142 9.35 7.05 21.92
CA VAL A 142 8.51 6.69 23.08
C VAL A 142 9.33 5.90 24.10
N MET A 143 8.84 5.82 25.33
CA MET A 143 9.58 5.10 26.38
C MET A 143 9.73 3.62 26.08
N VAL A 144 8.64 2.95 25.65
CA VAL A 144 8.63 1.54 25.29
C VAL A 144 7.80 1.33 24.02
N PRO A 145 8.43 1.15 22.85
CA PRO A 145 7.71 0.77 21.64
C PRO A 145 6.92 -0.52 21.88
N ASN A 146 5.63 -0.51 21.56
CA ASN A 146 4.77 -1.67 21.75
C ASN A 146 3.58 -1.68 20.80
N THR A 147 2.82 -2.78 20.84
CA THR A 147 1.56 -2.94 20.12
C THR A 147 0.45 -3.23 21.10
N VAL A 148 -0.61 -2.46 21.04
CA VAL A 148 -1.75 -2.54 21.96
C VAL A 148 -3.07 -2.74 21.21
N SER A 149 -4.10 -3.21 21.91
CA SER A 149 -5.42 -3.39 21.32
C SER A 149 -6.02 -2.06 20.85
N TYR A 150 -6.61 -2.07 19.66
CA TYR A 150 -7.37 -0.93 19.17
C TYR A 150 -8.65 -0.73 19.99
N MET A 151 -8.91 0.50 20.41
CA MET A 151 -10.12 0.90 21.10
C MET A 151 -10.78 2.07 20.35
N LYS A 152 -11.94 1.84 19.79
CA LYS A 152 -12.71 2.85 19.06
C LYS A 152 -12.91 4.11 19.89
N GLY A 153 -12.59 5.25 19.29
CA GLY A 153 -12.83 6.56 19.92
C GLY A 153 -11.76 7.03 20.89
N LYS A 154 -10.67 6.29 21.07
CA LYS A 154 -9.49 6.77 21.79
C LYS A 154 -8.63 7.69 20.90
N ASN A 155 -7.88 8.58 21.54
CA ASN A 155 -7.01 9.54 20.86
C ASN A 155 -5.54 9.05 20.86
N VAL A 156 -4.68 9.76 20.13
CA VAL A 156 -3.24 9.45 20.06
C VAL A 156 -2.58 9.44 21.43
N ASP A 157 -2.94 10.38 22.31
CA ASP A 157 -2.32 10.47 23.63
C ASP A 157 -2.67 9.27 24.54
N TYR A 158 -3.87 8.69 24.38
CA TYR A 158 -4.22 7.42 25.03
C TYR A 158 -3.22 6.31 24.67
N TYR A 159 -2.92 6.15 23.38
CA TYR A 159 -1.99 5.12 22.91
C TYR A 159 -0.55 5.40 23.33
N LEU A 160 -0.12 6.66 23.26
CA LEU A 160 1.21 7.05 23.74
C LEU A 160 1.39 6.75 25.23
N ASN A 161 0.36 6.96 26.06
CA ASN A 161 0.41 6.64 27.47
C ASN A 161 0.56 5.12 27.71
N GLN A 162 0.01 4.27 26.82
CA GLN A 162 0.24 2.81 26.88
C GLN A 162 1.69 2.44 26.54
N ALA A 163 2.42 3.30 25.86
CA ALA A 163 3.86 3.16 25.55
C ALA A 163 4.76 3.87 26.60
N GLY A 164 4.21 4.26 27.76
CA GLY A 164 4.94 4.99 28.80
C GLY A 164 5.14 6.48 28.50
N GLY A 165 4.47 7.01 27.47
CA GLY A 165 4.64 8.39 27.03
C GLY A 165 5.77 8.57 26.01
N CYS A 166 5.99 9.84 25.66
CA CYS A 166 7.10 10.20 24.77
C CYS A 166 8.41 10.29 25.54
N SER A 167 9.51 9.85 24.92
CA SER A 167 10.86 10.05 25.46
C SER A 167 11.27 11.54 25.46
N ASP A 168 12.34 11.87 26.16
CA ASP A 168 12.82 13.25 26.29
C ASP A 168 13.24 13.86 24.95
N ASN A 169 13.74 13.05 24.02
CA ASN A 169 14.19 13.46 22.70
C ASN A 169 13.04 13.59 21.68
N ALA A 170 11.79 13.30 22.08
CA ALA A 170 10.66 13.26 21.19
C ALA A 170 10.23 14.65 20.67
N ARG A 171 10.00 14.74 19.37
CA ARG A 171 9.36 15.91 18.77
C ARG A 171 7.84 15.83 18.93
N LYS A 172 7.35 16.11 20.14
CA LYS A 172 5.94 15.96 20.57
C LYS A 172 4.91 16.62 19.65
N SER A 173 5.31 17.66 18.89
CA SER A 173 4.46 18.37 17.92
C SER A 173 4.39 17.70 16.54
N LYS A 174 5.24 16.72 16.27
CA LYS A 174 5.35 16.05 14.97
C LYS A 174 5.07 14.56 15.12
N LYS A 175 3.80 14.20 15.32
CA LYS A 175 3.36 12.81 15.38
C LYS A 175 2.76 12.42 14.03
N PHE A 176 3.01 11.20 13.57
CA PHE A 176 2.49 10.66 12.33
C PHE A 176 1.71 9.37 12.58
N ILE A 177 0.76 9.09 11.72
CA ILE A 177 0.05 7.82 11.66
C ILE A 177 0.35 7.20 10.31
N VAL A 178 0.83 5.98 10.31
CA VAL A 178 1.04 5.13 9.13
C VAL A 178 -0.08 4.10 9.10
N TYR A 179 -0.85 4.08 8.03
CA TYR A 179 -1.91 3.10 7.83
C TYR A 179 -1.40 1.83 7.16
N MET A 180 -2.12 0.73 7.30
CA MET A 180 -1.75 -0.56 6.69
C MET A 180 -1.62 -0.48 5.17
N ASN A 181 -2.33 0.43 4.51
CA ASN A 181 -2.22 0.68 3.07
C ASN A 181 -0.98 1.50 2.67
N GLY A 182 -0.08 1.82 3.61
CA GLY A 182 1.13 2.61 3.39
C GLY A 182 0.93 4.13 3.38
N GLN A 183 -0.28 4.64 3.54
CA GLN A 183 -0.51 6.08 3.65
C GLN A 183 0.00 6.61 4.97
N VAL A 184 0.64 7.79 4.93
CA VAL A 184 1.15 8.49 6.11
C VAL A 184 0.44 9.81 6.28
N THR A 185 -0.06 10.07 7.48
CA THR A 185 -0.70 11.34 7.80
C THR A 185 -0.14 11.95 9.08
N LYS A 186 0.00 13.27 9.11
CA LYS A 186 0.35 13.97 10.34
C LYS A 186 -0.86 14.00 11.27
N VAL A 187 -0.63 13.77 12.57
CA VAL A 187 -1.68 13.88 13.58
C VAL A 187 -2.23 15.30 13.62
N LYS A 188 -3.55 15.44 13.50
CA LYS A 188 -4.29 16.70 13.60
C LYS A 188 -5.12 16.71 14.87
N GLY A 189 -4.92 17.73 15.70
CA GLY A 189 -5.61 17.84 16.99
C GLY A 189 -5.32 16.61 17.88
N SER A 190 -6.36 16.01 18.43
CA SER A 190 -6.23 14.79 19.27
C SER A 190 -5.95 13.51 18.49
N GLY A 191 -6.03 13.54 17.16
CA GLY A 191 -5.89 12.36 16.29
C GLY A 191 -6.99 11.31 16.40
N LYS A 192 -8.03 11.53 17.22
CA LYS A 192 -9.07 10.55 17.52
C LYS A 192 -9.76 9.97 16.26
N LYS A 193 -10.00 10.81 15.25
CA LYS A 193 -10.65 10.39 13.99
C LYS A 193 -9.70 9.76 12.98
N GLN A 194 -8.39 9.81 13.24
CA GLN A 194 -7.36 9.34 12.35
C GLN A 194 -6.86 7.93 12.72
N ILE A 195 -7.13 7.47 13.96
CA ILE A 195 -6.68 6.15 14.40
C ILE A 195 -7.65 5.09 13.87
N GLU A 196 -7.07 4.11 13.19
CA GLU A 196 -7.76 2.95 12.64
C GLU A 196 -7.08 1.66 13.11
N PRO A 197 -7.80 0.51 13.10
CA PRO A 197 -7.18 -0.78 13.38
C PRO A 197 -5.98 -1.04 12.47
N GLY A 198 -4.91 -1.58 13.03
CA GLY A 198 -3.68 -1.87 12.30
C GLY A 198 -2.79 -0.68 11.99
N CYS A 199 -3.15 0.53 12.40
CA CYS A 199 -2.28 1.69 12.18
C CYS A 199 -1.08 1.70 13.12
N GLU A 200 -0.04 2.42 12.71
CA GLU A 200 1.16 2.66 13.49
C GLU A 200 1.29 4.15 13.80
N ILE A 201 1.48 4.48 15.08
CA ILE A 201 1.75 5.84 15.55
C ILE A 201 3.26 6.00 15.66
N ILE A 202 3.83 6.94 14.91
CA ILE A 202 5.26 7.24 14.91
C ILE A 202 5.51 8.61 15.53
N VAL A 203 6.35 8.64 16.54
CA VAL A 203 6.86 9.83 17.20
C VAL A 203 8.33 10.01 16.81
N PRO A 204 8.69 11.02 16.00
CA PRO A 204 10.08 11.26 15.64
C PRO A 204 10.89 11.96 16.73
#